data_f81289d1d0559464e922c839e295eb02
#
_entry.id   f81289d1d0559464e922c839e295eb02
#
_cell.length_a   1.000
_cell.length_b   1.000
_cell.length_c   1.000
_cell.angle_alpha   90.00
_cell.angle_beta   90.00
_cell.angle_gamma   90.00
#
_symmetry.space_group_name_H-M   'P 1'
#
loop_
_entity.id
_entity.type
_entity.pdbx_description
1 polymer ?
#
loop_
_entity_poly.entity_id
_entity_poly.type
_entity_poly.pdbx_seq_one_letter_code
_entity_poly.pdbx_strand_id
1 'polypeptide(L)'
;EFARSQLRRAIEQMQGDAAMEKAYLPAFASDLAQLNALYSTLRTGSWGEVCRQLQTIRPERLGSLRGYEDDGKKQLVQRMRKSAQAVVAKLAEQLFCADEQEFAEDIRFLRPRIETLFSLVLDYDRRLLAAKRERSLLDFADLEHFAVQLLVERRDGEYCKTPLARQLSESFAFVLVDEYQDTNATQDMIFGSVSRPDNLFMVGDVKQSIYRFRQAMPEIFIHKRSAYHDYDGQNYPARIVLSNNFRSRSQVTDAINYLFYALMSREVGEIDYDDSEALTPSAVYPQHLQADTEMHLVENRSEELSDPMAEAGYAARQIKKMLDEGFLVNDHGQMRPVRPGEICILLRSMKNRAQIYENELTRLGVPVWTDSRVGFLETVEISTALSILRAVDNPLIDIHLAAMMSALFDFTADEMAVVRMHDRRSHLYLNCQAIAQQPEDEREQQLSQKCADFLSSFSQLRQIASSSPAHRLIQQLIDRTGLWDVVLAMKYGQTRKANLRLLIQYAQEYEAGGLKGIAGFLRFVDREAQKQAGIIKKQNETPERRF
;
A
#
# COMPACT_ATOMS: atom_id res chain seq x y z
N GLU A 1 11.40 -28.99 2.88
CA GLU A 1 10.94 -29.12 4.27
C GLU A 1 9.41 -29.04 4.37
N PHE A 2 8.79 -28.03 3.79
CA PHE A 2 7.33 -27.88 3.75
C PHE A 2 6.60 -29.15 3.25
N ALA A 3 7.03 -29.73 2.12
CA ALA A 3 6.41 -30.94 1.58
C ALA A 3 6.47 -32.13 2.57
N ARG A 4 7.58 -32.26 3.29
CA ARG A 4 7.73 -33.30 4.34
C ARG A 4 6.82 -33.03 5.55
N SER A 5 6.70 -31.77 5.95
CA SER A 5 5.80 -31.34 7.02
C SER A 5 4.33 -31.65 6.67
N GLN A 6 3.89 -31.36 5.45
CA GLN A 6 2.54 -31.67 4.99
C GLN A 6 2.24 -33.19 5.03
N LEU A 7 3.19 -34.03 4.60
CA LEU A 7 2.99 -35.50 4.67
C LEU A 7 2.97 -36.03 6.10
N ARG A 8 3.83 -35.49 7.00
CA ARG A 8 3.83 -35.88 8.42
C ARG A 8 2.51 -35.51 9.09
N ARG A 9 2.04 -34.28 8.93
CA ARG A 9 0.74 -33.83 9.44
C ARG A 9 -0.41 -34.69 8.90
N ALA A 10 -0.36 -35.05 7.62
CA ALA A 10 -1.36 -35.92 7.03
C ALA A 10 -1.34 -37.32 7.65
N ILE A 11 -0.17 -37.88 7.94
CA ILE A 11 -0.01 -39.17 8.64
C ILE A 11 -0.56 -39.07 10.07
N GLU A 12 -0.26 -38.01 10.79
CA GLU A 12 -0.81 -37.75 12.13
C GLU A 12 -2.33 -37.69 12.13
N GLN A 13 -2.94 -37.05 11.14
CA GLN A 13 -4.40 -36.99 10.97
C GLN A 13 -5.03 -38.36 10.70
N MET A 14 -4.28 -39.31 10.17
CA MET A 14 -4.77 -40.69 9.93
C MET A 14 -4.69 -41.58 11.15
N GLN A 15 -3.87 -41.22 12.17
CA GLN A 15 -3.66 -42.04 13.35
C GLN A 15 -4.97 -42.35 14.09
N GLY A 16 -5.18 -43.61 14.45
CA GLY A 16 -6.39 -44.09 15.11
C GLY A 16 -7.56 -44.39 14.17
N ASP A 17 -7.41 -44.18 12.86
CA ASP A 17 -8.40 -44.45 11.83
C ASP A 17 -8.00 -45.68 11.00
N ALA A 18 -8.35 -46.86 11.46
CA ALA A 18 -7.92 -48.11 10.87
C ALA A 18 -8.27 -48.27 9.37
N ALA A 19 -9.39 -47.69 8.91
CA ALA A 19 -9.80 -47.73 7.50
C ALA A 19 -8.89 -46.86 6.64
N MET A 20 -8.61 -45.62 7.09
CA MET A 20 -7.75 -44.67 6.39
C MET A 20 -6.28 -45.08 6.47
N GLU A 21 -5.82 -45.56 7.61
CA GLU A 21 -4.46 -46.07 7.77
C GLU A 21 -4.20 -47.21 6.77
N LYS A 22 -5.09 -48.22 6.73
CA LYS A 22 -4.96 -49.35 5.81
C LYS A 22 -4.92 -48.91 4.34
N ALA A 23 -5.74 -47.93 3.96
CA ALA A 23 -5.88 -47.51 2.56
C ALA A 23 -4.79 -46.50 2.12
N TYR A 24 -4.37 -45.55 2.99
CA TYR A 24 -3.56 -44.41 2.59
C TYR A 24 -2.15 -44.42 3.17
N LEU A 25 -1.95 -44.94 4.39
CA LEU A 25 -0.66 -44.89 5.08
C LEU A 25 0.52 -45.46 4.26
N PRO A 26 0.39 -46.60 3.53
CA PRO A 26 1.48 -47.12 2.73
C PRO A 26 1.99 -46.11 1.68
N ALA A 27 1.05 -45.48 0.95
CA ALA A 27 1.40 -44.49 -0.07
C ALA A 27 2.03 -43.20 0.53
N PHE A 28 1.52 -42.74 1.66
CA PHE A 28 2.09 -41.57 2.35
C PHE A 28 3.47 -41.87 2.95
N ALA A 29 3.68 -43.03 3.50
CA ALA A 29 4.96 -43.48 4.03
C ALA A 29 6.02 -43.58 2.92
N SER A 30 5.64 -44.14 1.76
CA SER A 30 6.49 -44.20 0.58
C SER A 30 6.86 -42.78 0.07
N ASP A 31 5.87 -41.90 -0.10
CA ASP A 31 6.11 -40.52 -0.51
C ASP A 31 7.05 -39.80 0.49
N LEU A 32 6.82 -39.95 1.79
CA LEU A 32 7.66 -39.36 2.83
C LEU A 32 9.09 -39.88 2.80
N ALA A 33 9.28 -41.20 2.57
CA ALA A 33 10.60 -41.82 2.43
C ALA A 33 11.35 -41.23 1.22
N GLN A 34 10.68 -41.12 0.06
CA GLN A 34 11.26 -40.49 -1.13
C GLN A 34 11.66 -39.02 -0.87
N LEU A 35 10.81 -38.25 -0.17
CA LEU A 35 11.12 -36.85 0.20
C LEU A 35 12.24 -36.74 1.24
N ASN A 36 12.37 -37.68 2.16
CA ASN A 36 13.49 -37.71 3.10
C ASN A 36 14.81 -37.99 2.37
N ALA A 37 14.83 -38.91 1.43
CA ALA A 37 15.99 -39.19 0.58
C ALA A 37 16.35 -37.94 -0.25
N LEU A 38 15.37 -37.31 -0.91
CA LEU A 38 15.60 -36.07 -1.65
C LEU A 38 16.14 -34.95 -0.76
N TYR A 39 15.61 -34.78 0.43
CA TYR A 39 16.09 -33.76 1.37
C TYR A 39 17.54 -34.01 1.81
N SER A 40 17.94 -35.25 1.99
CA SER A 40 19.32 -35.61 2.29
C SER A 40 20.24 -35.25 1.10
N THR A 41 19.84 -35.62 -0.12
CA THR A 41 20.62 -35.31 -1.33
C THR A 41 20.71 -33.81 -1.59
N LEU A 42 19.65 -33.03 -1.32
CA LEU A 42 19.68 -31.57 -1.41
C LEU A 42 20.69 -30.90 -0.45
N ARG A 43 21.03 -31.57 0.67
CA ARG A 43 21.98 -31.03 1.66
C ARG A 43 23.43 -31.40 1.37
N THR A 44 23.68 -32.54 0.79
CA THR A 44 25.03 -33.14 0.72
C THR A 44 25.42 -33.58 -0.69
N GLY A 45 24.47 -33.72 -1.60
CA GLY A 45 24.69 -34.19 -2.97
C GLY A 45 25.00 -33.07 -3.96
N SER A 46 25.45 -33.47 -5.16
CA SER A 46 25.64 -32.58 -6.29
C SER A 46 24.32 -32.22 -6.97
N TRP A 47 24.30 -31.14 -7.74
CA TRP A 47 23.14 -30.72 -8.56
C TRP A 47 22.63 -31.84 -9.45
N GLY A 48 23.51 -32.53 -10.17
CA GLY A 48 23.15 -33.64 -11.07
C GLY A 48 22.55 -34.85 -10.32
N GLU A 49 22.93 -35.10 -9.05
CA GLU A 49 22.29 -36.14 -8.23
C GLU A 49 20.88 -35.75 -7.83
N VAL A 50 20.65 -34.47 -7.48
CA VAL A 50 19.31 -33.96 -7.18
C VAL A 50 18.39 -34.02 -8.40
N CYS A 51 18.88 -33.59 -9.57
CA CYS A 51 18.13 -33.69 -10.84
C CYS A 51 17.70 -35.14 -11.12
N ARG A 52 18.64 -36.09 -11.04
CA ARG A 52 18.35 -37.53 -11.25
C ARG A 52 17.34 -38.06 -10.24
N GLN A 53 17.48 -37.69 -8.98
CA GLN A 53 16.58 -38.15 -7.92
C GLN A 53 15.17 -37.58 -8.09
N LEU A 54 15.01 -36.32 -8.43
CA LEU A 54 13.73 -35.70 -8.74
C LEU A 54 13.01 -36.41 -9.88
N GLN A 55 13.73 -36.85 -10.91
CA GLN A 55 13.19 -37.62 -12.03
C GLN A 55 12.72 -39.02 -11.63
N THR A 56 13.20 -39.57 -10.52
CA THR A 56 12.81 -40.91 -10.02
C THR A 56 11.61 -40.89 -9.07
N ILE A 57 11.26 -39.73 -8.53
CA ILE A 57 10.13 -39.60 -7.59
C ILE A 57 8.82 -39.97 -8.30
N ARG A 58 8.15 -40.96 -7.78
CA ARG A 58 6.83 -41.44 -8.28
C ARG A 58 5.90 -41.60 -7.10
N PRO A 59 4.85 -40.77 -6.98
CA PRO A 59 3.84 -40.95 -5.95
C PRO A 59 3.09 -42.28 -6.12
N GLU A 60 2.98 -43.05 -5.05
CA GLU A 60 2.20 -44.28 -5.08
C GLU A 60 0.69 -44.02 -5.20
N ARG A 61 -0.04 -44.99 -5.75
CA ARG A 61 -1.49 -44.88 -5.83
C ARG A 61 -2.11 -45.08 -4.45
N LEU A 62 -3.09 -44.25 -4.13
CA LEU A 62 -3.88 -44.39 -2.92
C LEU A 62 -4.76 -45.63 -3.00
N GLY A 63 -4.86 -46.37 -1.92
CA GLY A 63 -5.81 -47.46 -1.80
C GLY A 63 -7.27 -46.96 -1.89
N SER A 64 -8.18 -47.88 -2.20
CA SER A 64 -9.60 -47.53 -2.28
C SER A 64 -10.19 -47.31 -0.88
N LEU A 65 -10.82 -46.15 -0.67
CA LEU A 65 -11.53 -45.81 0.57
C LEU A 65 -13.01 -45.54 0.20
N ARG A 66 -13.76 -46.62 -0.10
CA ARG A 66 -15.18 -46.54 -0.47
C ARG A 66 -16.05 -46.56 0.78
N GLY A 67 -17.11 -45.73 0.81
CA GLY A 67 -18.06 -45.68 1.93
C GLY A 67 -17.49 -45.09 3.22
N TYR A 68 -16.42 -44.27 3.13
CA TYR A 68 -15.86 -43.58 4.28
C TYR A 68 -16.75 -42.38 4.65
N GLU A 69 -17.17 -42.31 5.91
CA GLU A 69 -18.19 -41.37 6.37
C GLU A 69 -17.69 -39.93 6.50
N ASP A 70 -16.43 -39.74 6.93
CA ASP A 70 -15.84 -38.38 7.08
C ASP A 70 -15.14 -37.92 5.80
N ASP A 71 -15.94 -37.44 4.85
CA ASP A 71 -15.41 -36.93 3.58
C ASP A 71 -14.54 -35.69 3.78
N GLY A 72 -14.77 -34.88 4.82
CA GLY A 72 -13.96 -33.70 5.17
C GLY A 72 -12.53 -34.08 5.53
N LYS A 73 -12.35 -35.05 6.43
CA LYS A 73 -11.03 -35.56 6.82
C LYS A 73 -10.29 -36.19 5.63
N LYS A 74 -11.01 -36.94 4.81
CA LYS A 74 -10.45 -37.54 3.59
C LYS A 74 -9.93 -36.49 2.62
N GLN A 75 -10.72 -35.46 2.37
CA GLN A 75 -10.32 -34.36 1.49
C GLN A 75 -9.13 -33.57 2.07
N LEU A 76 -9.09 -33.34 3.38
CA LEU A 76 -7.98 -32.66 4.04
C LEU A 76 -6.67 -33.42 3.83
N VAL A 77 -6.65 -34.72 4.13
CA VAL A 77 -5.46 -35.55 3.97
C VAL A 77 -5.00 -35.59 2.51
N GLN A 78 -5.94 -35.73 1.56
CA GLN A 78 -5.60 -35.70 0.14
C GLN A 78 -5.07 -34.34 -0.34
N ARG A 79 -5.60 -33.23 0.19
CA ARG A 79 -5.09 -31.86 -0.11
C ARG A 79 -3.66 -31.69 0.38
N MET A 80 -3.34 -32.13 1.60
CA MET A 80 -1.98 -32.07 2.14
C MET A 80 -1.00 -32.82 1.24
N ARG A 81 -1.35 -34.02 0.77
CA ARG A 81 -0.56 -34.80 -0.18
C ARG A 81 -0.36 -34.07 -1.51
N LYS A 82 -1.44 -33.54 -2.10
CA LYS A 82 -1.38 -32.77 -3.36
C LYS A 82 -0.49 -31.54 -3.23
N SER A 83 -0.56 -30.85 -2.10
CA SER A 83 0.28 -29.71 -1.81
C SER A 83 1.77 -30.11 -1.76
N ALA A 84 2.10 -31.22 -1.10
CA ALA A 84 3.46 -31.74 -1.07
C ALA A 84 3.97 -32.09 -2.47
N GLN A 85 3.15 -32.80 -3.26
CA GLN A 85 3.49 -33.18 -4.64
C GLN A 85 3.67 -31.96 -5.57
N ALA A 86 2.82 -30.95 -5.42
CA ALA A 86 2.93 -29.71 -6.20
C ALA A 86 4.25 -28.98 -5.96
N VAL A 87 4.75 -28.95 -4.73
CA VAL A 87 6.06 -28.36 -4.42
C VAL A 87 7.18 -29.12 -5.11
N VAL A 88 7.15 -30.45 -5.08
CA VAL A 88 8.17 -31.29 -5.73
C VAL A 88 8.14 -31.10 -7.25
N ALA A 89 6.96 -31.09 -7.85
CA ALA A 89 6.80 -30.84 -9.29
C ALA A 89 7.35 -29.45 -9.67
N LYS A 90 7.04 -28.43 -8.89
CA LYS A 90 7.54 -27.07 -9.10
C LYS A 90 9.07 -26.99 -9.00
N LEU A 91 9.68 -27.71 -8.04
CA LEU A 91 11.14 -27.77 -7.93
C LEU A 91 11.76 -28.42 -9.18
N ALA A 92 11.18 -29.51 -9.66
CA ALA A 92 11.66 -30.21 -10.85
C ALA A 92 11.52 -29.36 -12.13
N GLU A 93 10.38 -28.66 -12.29
CA GLU A 93 10.13 -27.84 -13.48
C GLU A 93 10.87 -26.49 -13.50
N GLN A 94 11.03 -25.84 -12.35
CA GLN A 94 11.50 -24.47 -12.30
C GLN A 94 12.95 -24.31 -11.85
N LEU A 95 13.45 -25.25 -11.04
CA LEU A 95 14.78 -25.13 -10.46
C LEU A 95 15.73 -26.21 -10.99
N PHE A 96 15.31 -27.46 -11.03
CA PHE A 96 16.12 -28.60 -11.46
C PHE A 96 15.72 -29.11 -12.85
N CYS A 97 15.37 -28.16 -13.74
CA CYS A 97 14.93 -28.44 -15.11
C CYS A 97 16.09 -28.68 -16.08
N ALA A 98 17.30 -28.33 -15.71
CA ALA A 98 18.51 -28.45 -16.52
C ALA A 98 19.69 -28.98 -15.70
N ASP A 99 20.69 -29.54 -16.37
CA ASP A 99 21.91 -30.02 -15.72
C ASP A 99 22.91 -28.85 -15.44
N GLU A 100 24.01 -29.14 -14.78
CA GLU A 100 25.02 -28.14 -14.40
C GLU A 100 25.68 -27.46 -15.64
N GLN A 101 25.82 -28.20 -16.72
CA GLN A 101 26.45 -27.67 -17.93
C GLN A 101 25.53 -26.73 -18.69
N GLU A 102 24.26 -27.12 -18.83
CA GLU A 102 23.22 -26.27 -19.43
C GLU A 102 23.04 -24.97 -18.63
N PHE A 103 23.00 -25.03 -17.30
CA PHE A 103 22.96 -23.81 -16.48
C PHE A 103 24.21 -22.94 -16.62
N ALA A 104 25.40 -23.56 -16.72
CA ALA A 104 26.61 -22.80 -16.92
C ALA A 104 26.62 -22.08 -18.28
N GLU A 105 26.04 -22.68 -19.31
CA GLU A 105 25.85 -22.06 -20.62
C GLU A 105 24.84 -20.92 -20.57
N ASP A 106 23.73 -21.10 -19.90
CA ASP A 106 22.72 -20.06 -19.68
C ASP A 106 23.32 -18.87 -18.91
N ILE A 107 24.08 -19.13 -17.84
CA ILE A 107 24.78 -18.07 -17.09
C ILE A 107 25.75 -17.32 -17.97
N ARG A 108 26.55 -18.00 -18.79
CA ARG A 108 27.47 -17.34 -19.73
C ARG A 108 26.72 -16.48 -20.75
N PHE A 109 25.58 -16.96 -21.23
CA PHE A 109 24.74 -16.22 -22.17
C PHE A 109 24.08 -14.98 -21.51
N LEU A 110 23.63 -15.10 -20.24
CA LEU A 110 22.99 -14.02 -19.51
C LEU A 110 23.98 -12.98 -18.96
N ARG A 111 25.20 -13.41 -18.65
CA ARG A 111 26.23 -12.57 -18.01
C ARG A 111 26.42 -11.20 -18.67
N PRO A 112 26.66 -11.07 -19.99
CA PRO A 112 26.86 -9.74 -20.59
C PRO A 112 25.63 -8.85 -20.53
N ARG A 113 24.42 -9.43 -20.48
CA ARG A 113 23.18 -8.68 -20.32
C ARG A 113 23.02 -8.16 -18.90
N ILE A 114 23.36 -8.99 -17.93
CA ILE A 114 23.37 -8.62 -16.51
C ILE A 114 24.43 -7.55 -16.23
N GLU A 115 25.65 -7.70 -16.78
CA GLU A 115 26.71 -6.70 -16.68
C GLU A 115 26.28 -5.36 -17.30
N THR A 116 25.59 -5.39 -18.45
CA THR A 116 25.01 -4.19 -19.05
C THR A 116 23.95 -3.56 -18.16
N LEU A 117 23.06 -4.35 -17.56
CA LEU A 117 22.05 -3.87 -16.63
C LEU A 117 22.69 -3.17 -15.43
N PHE A 118 23.72 -3.78 -14.82
CA PHE A 118 24.45 -3.14 -13.72
C PHE A 118 25.13 -1.84 -14.14
N SER A 119 25.73 -1.82 -15.33
CA SER A 119 26.34 -0.60 -15.86
C SER A 119 25.31 0.53 -16.05
N LEU A 120 24.12 0.21 -16.55
CA LEU A 120 23.01 1.17 -16.69
C LEU A 120 22.51 1.67 -15.33
N VAL A 121 22.37 0.79 -14.33
CA VAL A 121 21.97 1.19 -12.97
C VAL A 121 22.99 2.14 -12.35
N LEU A 122 24.29 1.83 -12.47
CA LEU A 122 25.36 2.69 -11.94
C LEU A 122 25.45 4.04 -12.68
N ASP A 123 25.20 4.06 -13.99
CA ASP A 123 25.16 5.31 -14.77
C ASP A 123 23.93 6.16 -14.40
N TYR A 124 22.79 5.51 -14.22
CA TYR A 124 21.58 6.18 -13.73
C TYR A 124 21.79 6.83 -12.35
N ASP A 125 22.38 6.09 -11.41
CA ASP A 125 22.67 6.59 -10.07
C ASP A 125 23.58 7.82 -10.11
N ARG A 126 24.67 7.76 -10.87
CA ARG A 126 25.57 8.91 -11.05
C ARG A 126 24.86 10.14 -11.62
N ARG A 127 24.00 9.94 -12.64
CA ARG A 127 23.24 11.04 -13.27
C ARG A 127 22.18 11.61 -12.32
N LEU A 128 21.51 10.75 -11.55
CA LEU A 128 20.53 11.14 -10.57
C LEU A 128 21.17 12.00 -9.46
N LEU A 129 22.31 11.55 -8.92
CA LEU A 129 23.06 12.31 -7.91
C LEU A 129 23.56 13.66 -8.47
N ALA A 130 24.03 13.70 -9.71
CA ALA A 130 24.44 14.97 -10.35
C ALA A 130 23.25 15.93 -10.49
N ALA A 131 22.09 15.45 -10.98
CA ALA A 131 20.89 16.25 -11.11
C ALA A 131 20.32 16.74 -9.76
N LYS A 132 20.41 15.91 -8.70
CA LYS A 132 20.06 16.31 -7.34
C LYS A 132 20.97 17.42 -6.81
N ARG A 133 22.29 17.31 -7.04
CA ARG A 133 23.28 18.33 -6.64
C ARG A 133 23.04 19.67 -7.32
N GLU A 134 22.78 19.67 -8.65
CA GLU A 134 22.45 20.90 -9.39
C GLU A 134 21.23 21.62 -8.81
N ARG A 135 20.28 20.87 -8.24
CA ARG A 135 19.04 21.41 -7.65
C ARG A 135 19.11 21.60 -6.15
N SER A 136 20.22 21.28 -5.51
CA SER A 136 20.39 21.28 -4.04
C SER A 136 19.29 20.45 -3.33
N LEU A 137 18.96 19.28 -3.87
CA LEU A 137 17.94 18.38 -3.34
C LEU A 137 18.58 17.09 -2.83
N LEU A 138 18.05 16.59 -1.71
CA LEU A 138 18.36 15.27 -1.16
C LEU A 138 17.05 14.59 -0.80
N ASP A 139 16.99 13.28 -0.98
CA ASP A 139 15.92 12.45 -0.40
C ASP A 139 16.41 11.75 0.89
N PHE A 140 15.50 11.04 1.57
CA PHE A 140 15.83 10.36 2.83
C PHE A 140 16.88 9.26 2.65
N ALA A 141 16.86 8.55 1.52
CA ALA A 141 17.87 7.53 1.24
C ALA A 141 19.25 8.14 1.03
N ASP A 142 19.34 9.32 0.40
CA ASP A 142 20.63 10.05 0.28
C ASP A 142 21.19 10.39 1.66
N LEU A 143 20.34 10.85 2.60
CA LEU A 143 20.76 11.20 3.97
C LEU A 143 21.31 9.98 4.71
N GLU A 144 20.62 8.83 4.62
CA GLU A 144 21.08 7.58 5.21
C GLU A 144 22.42 7.11 4.60
N HIS A 145 22.54 7.12 3.26
CA HIS A 145 23.76 6.71 2.57
C HIS A 145 24.95 7.64 2.90
N PHE A 146 24.73 8.96 2.93
CA PHE A 146 25.78 9.88 3.32
C PHE A 146 26.18 9.74 4.78
N ALA A 147 25.23 9.46 5.67
CA ALA A 147 25.56 9.15 7.06
C ALA A 147 26.46 7.91 7.16
N VAL A 148 26.15 6.84 6.42
CA VAL A 148 27.02 5.65 6.38
C VAL A 148 28.39 5.98 5.81
N GLN A 149 28.49 6.75 4.72
CA GLN A 149 29.79 7.16 4.15
C GLN A 149 30.65 7.99 5.11
N LEU A 150 30.04 8.78 5.98
CA LEU A 150 30.74 9.60 6.98
C LEU A 150 31.13 8.77 8.22
N LEU A 151 30.31 7.80 8.60
CA LEU A 151 30.43 7.11 9.89
C LEU A 151 31.12 5.75 9.79
N VAL A 152 31.13 5.13 8.59
CA VAL A 152 31.63 3.77 8.38
C VAL A 152 32.70 3.75 7.31
N GLU A 153 33.80 3.06 7.59
CA GLU A 153 34.88 2.75 6.64
C GLU A 153 35.05 1.24 6.54
N ARG A 154 35.54 0.77 5.40
CA ARG A 154 35.85 -0.64 5.20
C ARG A 154 37.36 -0.86 5.30
N ARG A 155 37.79 -1.65 6.30
CA ARG A 155 39.19 -2.05 6.50
C ARG A 155 39.28 -3.57 6.51
N ASP A 156 40.16 -4.13 5.73
CA ASP A 156 40.41 -5.57 5.64
C ASP A 156 39.13 -6.43 5.40
N GLY A 157 38.15 -5.84 4.71
CA GLY A 157 36.88 -6.50 4.39
C GLY A 157 35.78 -6.27 5.44
N GLU A 158 36.10 -5.75 6.61
CA GLU A 158 35.15 -5.49 7.71
C GLU A 158 34.72 -4.01 7.77
N TYR A 159 33.53 -3.78 8.28
CA TYR A 159 33.00 -2.43 8.51
C TYR A 159 33.46 -1.92 9.88
N CYS A 160 34.15 -0.77 9.87
CA CYS A 160 34.70 -0.13 11.07
C CYS A 160 34.20 1.29 11.21
N LYS A 161 34.15 1.78 12.47
CA LYS A 161 33.82 3.19 12.76
C LYS A 161 34.93 4.12 12.29
N THR A 162 34.56 5.20 11.61
CA THR A 162 35.48 6.30 11.29
C THR A 162 35.87 7.05 12.59
N PRO A 163 36.93 7.89 12.55
CA PRO A 163 37.26 8.78 13.69
C PRO A 163 36.09 9.68 14.09
N LEU A 164 35.31 10.18 13.11
CA LEU A 164 34.10 10.99 13.36
C LEU A 164 33.04 10.17 14.12
N ALA A 165 32.78 8.94 13.69
CA ALA A 165 31.81 8.06 14.36
C ALA A 165 32.21 7.76 15.81
N ARG A 166 33.51 7.57 16.07
CA ARG A 166 34.02 7.38 17.43
C ARG A 166 33.78 8.60 18.30
N GLN A 167 34.15 9.79 17.81
CA GLN A 167 33.90 11.03 18.51
C GLN A 167 32.42 11.25 18.82
N LEU A 168 31.52 10.98 17.84
CA LEU A 168 30.08 11.08 18.04
C LEU A 168 29.59 10.05 19.08
N SER A 169 30.06 8.81 19.01
CA SER A 169 29.66 7.78 19.97
C SER A 169 30.05 8.10 21.42
N GLU A 170 31.15 8.83 21.62
CA GLU A 170 31.56 9.32 22.93
C GLU A 170 30.75 10.50 23.42
N SER A 171 30.18 11.31 22.50
CA SER A 171 29.38 12.47 22.85
C SER A 171 27.98 12.14 23.36
N PHE A 172 27.43 10.98 22.98
CA PHE A 172 26.11 10.54 23.41
C PHE A 172 26.16 9.75 24.70
N ALA A 173 25.43 10.21 25.74
CA ALA A 173 25.24 9.45 26.95
C ALA A 173 24.46 8.14 26.67
N PHE A 174 23.37 8.25 25.95
CA PHE A 174 22.51 7.14 25.53
C PHE A 174 22.06 7.31 24.08
N VAL A 175 21.89 6.20 23.37
CA VAL A 175 21.25 6.10 22.07
C VAL A 175 20.02 5.23 22.24
N LEU A 176 18.84 5.84 22.13
CA LEU A 176 17.53 5.19 22.35
C LEU A 176 16.81 5.07 21.01
N VAL A 177 16.44 3.86 20.64
CA VAL A 177 15.75 3.58 19.37
C VAL A 177 14.47 2.82 19.67
N ASP A 178 13.35 3.41 19.28
CA ASP A 178 12.02 2.80 19.37
C ASP A 178 11.63 2.15 18.02
N GLU A 179 10.64 1.26 18.04
CA GLU A 179 10.14 0.51 16.88
C GLU A 179 11.26 -0.19 16.08
N TYR A 180 12.23 -0.80 16.80
CA TYR A 180 13.44 -1.34 16.17
C TYR A 180 13.17 -2.44 15.15
N GLN A 181 12.02 -3.14 15.22
CA GLN A 181 11.59 -4.13 14.22
C GLN A 181 11.39 -3.53 12.82
N ASP A 182 11.22 -2.20 12.72
CA ASP A 182 11.05 -1.49 11.44
C ASP A 182 12.36 -0.92 10.88
N THR A 183 13.49 -1.22 11.53
CA THR A 183 14.83 -0.79 11.14
C THR A 183 15.32 -1.58 9.90
N ASN A 184 15.97 -0.89 8.97
CA ASN A 184 16.69 -1.51 7.85
C ASN A 184 18.20 -1.64 8.17
N ALA A 185 18.94 -2.37 7.30
CA ALA A 185 20.38 -2.60 7.49
C ALA A 185 21.21 -1.30 7.52
N THR A 186 20.84 -0.29 6.75
CA THR A 186 21.52 1.00 6.70
C THR A 186 21.33 1.77 8.01
N GLN A 187 20.12 1.78 8.54
CA GLN A 187 19.80 2.39 9.83
C GLN A 187 20.46 1.67 11.00
N ASP A 188 20.46 0.34 11.02
CA ASP A 188 21.17 -0.46 12.02
C ASP A 188 22.68 -0.13 12.03
N MET A 189 23.28 0.01 10.84
CA MET A 189 24.67 0.40 10.70
C MET A 189 24.94 1.80 11.24
N ILE A 190 24.04 2.76 11.00
CA ILE A 190 24.12 4.12 11.54
C ILE A 190 24.05 4.09 13.07
N PHE A 191 23.02 3.43 13.64
CA PHE A 191 22.85 3.33 15.10
C PHE A 191 24.05 2.68 15.76
N GLY A 192 24.55 1.57 15.19
CA GLY A 192 25.78 0.91 15.67
C GLY A 192 27.01 1.79 15.59
N SER A 193 27.09 2.69 14.59
CA SER A 193 28.25 3.59 14.41
C SER A 193 28.30 4.73 15.42
N VAL A 194 27.13 5.27 15.81
CA VAL A 194 27.05 6.38 16.77
C VAL A 194 26.84 5.94 18.21
N SER A 195 26.78 4.65 18.51
CA SER A 195 26.63 4.10 19.85
C SER A 195 27.92 3.43 20.34
N ARG A 196 28.03 3.24 21.62
CA ARG A 196 29.02 2.37 22.27
C ARG A 196 28.37 1.03 22.66
N PRO A 197 29.15 0.00 23.06
CA PRO A 197 28.59 -1.27 23.52
C PRO A 197 27.66 -1.16 24.73
N ASP A 198 27.79 -0.09 25.51
CA ASP A 198 27.14 0.13 26.79
C ASP A 198 26.04 1.20 26.79
N ASN A 199 25.76 1.85 25.67
CA ASN A 199 24.82 2.97 25.63
C ASN A 199 23.70 2.86 24.58
N LEU A 200 23.56 1.74 23.87
CA LEU A 200 22.50 1.50 22.90
C LEU A 200 21.32 0.77 23.57
N PHE A 201 20.15 1.39 23.55
CA PHE A 201 18.91 0.84 24.06
C PHE A 201 17.88 0.75 22.93
N MET A 202 17.39 -0.44 22.66
CA MET A 202 16.48 -0.72 21.55
C MET A 202 15.17 -1.27 22.09
N VAL A 203 14.06 -0.73 21.63
CA VAL A 203 12.72 -1.21 21.96
C VAL A 203 12.00 -1.58 20.67
N GLY A 204 11.26 -2.68 20.69
CA GLY A 204 10.49 -3.10 19.52
C GLY A 204 9.65 -4.35 19.82
N ASP A 205 8.79 -4.66 18.89
CA ASP A 205 7.96 -5.86 18.90
C ASP A 205 7.89 -6.47 17.51
N VAL A 206 8.51 -7.62 17.31
CA VAL A 206 8.54 -8.32 16.00
C VAL A 206 7.14 -8.56 15.44
N LYS A 207 6.15 -8.84 16.31
CA LYS A 207 4.76 -9.06 15.94
C LYS A 207 4.11 -7.84 15.27
N GLN A 208 4.65 -6.63 15.50
CA GLN A 208 4.17 -5.36 14.94
C GLN A 208 4.93 -4.91 13.69
N SER A 209 5.86 -5.72 13.18
CA SER A 209 6.59 -5.39 11.95
C SER A 209 5.68 -5.48 10.73
N ILE A 210 5.28 -4.30 10.20
CA ILE A 210 4.41 -4.17 9.03
C ILE A 210 5.04 -3.36 7.89
N TYR A 211 6.30 -2.92 8.04
CA TYR A 211 7.00 -2.04 7.09
C TYR A 211 8.03 -2.75 6.21
N ARG A 212 7.93 -4.07 6.02
CA ARG A 212 8.83 -4.83 5.14
C ARG A 212 8.84 -4.28 3.70
N PHE A 213 7.71 -3.75 3.20
CA PHE A 213 7.62 -3.07 1.90
C PHE A 213 8.42 -1.76 1.82
N ARG A 214 8.86 -1.22 2.97
CA ARG A 214 9.81 -0.10 3.10
C ARG A 214 11.23 -0.56 3.44
N GLN A 215 11.54 -1.83 3.17
CA GLN A 215 12.83 -2.46 3.44
C GLN A 215 13.14 -2.65 4.94
N ALA A 216 12.14 -2.60 5.84
CA ALA A 216 12.33 -3.01 7.21
C ALA A 216 12.79 -4.48 7.27
N MET A 217 13.74 -4.76 8.13
CA MET A 217 14.38 -6.07 8.32
C MET A 217 14.21 -6.55 9.76
N PRO A 218 13.05 -7.08 10.13
CA PRO A 218 12.80 -7.57 11.49
C PRO A 218 13.79 -8.66 11.93
N GLU A 219 14.41 -9.35 10.98
CA GLU A 219 15.45 -10.35 11.19
C GLU A 219 16.65 -9.78 11.99
N ILE A 220 16.95 -8.49 11.82
CA ILE A 220 18.03 -7.82 12.59
C ILE A 220 17.65 -7.82 14.07
N PHE A 221 16.41 -7.46 14.40
CA PHE A 221 15.95 -7.43 15.79
C PHE A 221 15.80 -8.84 16.36
N ILE A 222 15.30 -9.81 15.60
CA ILE A 222 15.22 -11.22 15.98
C ILE A 222 16.61 -11.76 16.31
N HIS A 223 17.61 -11.46 15.48
CA HIS A 223 18.99 -11.90 15.71
C HIS A 223 19.56 -11.31 17.02
N LYS A 224 19.39 -10.00 17.24
CA LYS A 224 19.83 -9.36 18.49
C LYS A 224 19.11 -9.96 19.72
N ARG A 225 17.79 -10.15 19.64
CA ARG A 225 17.00 -10.79 20.68
C ARG A 225 17.48 -12.20 21.01
N SER A 226 17.85 -12.99 20.03
CA SER A 226 18.34 -14.35 20.24
C SER A 226 19.78 -14.40 20.76
N ALA A 227 20.58 -13.40 20.44
CA ALA A 227 21.98 -13.32 20.87
C ALA A 227 22.15 -12.74 22.28
N TYR A 228 21.20 -11.95 22.78
CA TYR A 228 21.29 -11.29 24.08
C TYR A 228 20.72 -12.18 25.18
N HIS A 229 21.40 -12.17 26.36
CA HIS A 229 20.95 -12.88 27.55
C HIS A 229 19.73 -12.21 28.18
N ASP A 230 18.95 -12.98 28.94
CA ASP A 230 17.95 -12.38 29.80
C ASP A 230 18.63 -11.51 30.88
N TYR A 231 18.02 -10.36 31.16
CA TYR A 231 18.58 -9.40 32.09
C TYR A 231 18.69 -9.99 33.52
N ASP A 232 19.92 -10.07 34.03
CA ASP A 232 20.26 -10.57 35.38
C ASP A 232 20.89 -9.49 36.28
N GLY A 233 21.00 -8.26 35.76
CA GLY A 233 21.64 -7.14 36.47
C GLY A 233 23.16 -7.09 36.38
N GLN A 234 23.82 -8.04 35.73
CA GLN A 234 25.28 -8.15 35.69
C GLN A 234 25.84 -8.32 34.29
N ASN A 235 25.20 -9.14 33.47
CA ASN A 235 25.67 -9.49 32.13
C ASN A 235 25.05 -8.64 31.04
N TYR A 236 25.86 -8.14 30.10
CA TYR A 236 25.44 -7.34 28.95
C TYR A 236 26.14 -7.84 27.68
N PRO A 237 25.51 -7.70 26.50
CA PRO A 237 24.18 -7.13 26.26
C PRO A 237 23.06 -8.02 26.81
N ALA A 238 22.00 -7.42 27.30
CA ALA A 238 20.88 -8.11 27.92
C ALA A 238 19.54 -7.73 27.25
N ARG A 239 18.55 -8.61 27.34
CA ARG A 239 17.18 -8.37 26.91
C ARG A 239 16.22 -8.34 28.09
N ILE A 240 15.19 -7.51 27.96
CA ILE A 240 14.05 -7.45 28.89
C ILE A 240 12.78 -7.67 28.08
N VAL A 241 11.97 -8.65 28.47
CA VAL A 241 10.69 -8.93 27.84
C VAL A 241 9.58 -8.16 28.54
N LEU A 242 8.82 -7.36 27.79
CA LEU A 242 7.68 -6.58 28.28
C LEU A 242 6.39 -7.22 27.78
N SER A 243 5.82 -8.16 28.55
CA SER A 243 4.58 -8.88 28.18
C SER A 243 3.29 -8.16 28.62
N ASN A 244 3.39 -7.25 29.59
CA ASN A 244 2.24 -6.59 30.18
C ASN A 244 1.65 -5.51 29.25
N ASN A 245 0.36 -5.66 28.92
CA ASN A 245 -0.40 -4.67 28.15
C ASN A 245 -1.26 -3.81 29.07
N PHE A 246 -0.93 -2.51 29.17
CA PHE A 246 -1.65 -1.51 29.98
C PHE A 246 -2.57 -0.62 29.14
N ARG A 247 -2.70 -0.89 27.83
CA ARG A 247 -3.48 -0.07 26.89
C ARG A 247 -4.87 -0.62 26.63
N SER A 248 -4.98 -1.93 26.47
CA SER A 248 -6.20 -2.58 26.00
C SER A 248 -6.94 -3.29 27.12
N ARG A 249 -8.26 -3.47 26.96
CA ARG A 249 -9.08 -4.34 27.82
C ARG A 249 -8.66 -5.80 27.64
N SER A 250 -8.88 -6.63 28.65
CA SER A 250 -8.52 -8.06 28.62
C SER A 250 -9.16 -8.81 27.45
N GLN A 251 -10.44 -8.58 27.16
CA GLN A 251 -11.12 -9.25 26.03
C GLN A 251 -10.46 -8.94 24.68
N VAL A 252 -9.88 -7.74 24.50
CA VAL A 252 -9.16 -7.38 23.27
C VAL A 252 -7.83 -8.16 23.18
N THR A 253 -7.06 -8.17 24.25
CA THR A 253 -5.79 -8.93 24.29
C THR A 253 -6.01 -10.42 24.19
N ASP A 254 -7.05 -10.97 24.83
CA ASP A 254 -7.39 -12.39 24.78
C ASP A 254 -7.82 -12.80 23.37
N ALA A 255 -8.62 -11.97 22.68
CA ALA A 255 -9.00 -12.21 21.29
C ALA A 255 -7.78 -12.17 20.35
N ILE A 256 -6.85 -11.23 20.56
CA ILE A 256 -5.59 -11.16 19.81
C ILE A 256 -4.76 -12.43 20.06
N ASN A 257 -4.55 -12.80 21.31
CA ASN A 257 -3.81 -14.00 21.68
C ASN A 257 -4.42 -15.24 21.01
N TYR A 258 -5.75 -15.41 21.09
CA TYR A 258 -6.46 -16.52 20.45
C TYR A 258 -6.18 -16.62 18.95
N LEU A 259 -6.25 -15.50 18.24
CA LEU A 259 -5.98 -15.45 16.80
C LEU A 259 -4.51 -15.74 16.48
N PHE A 260 -3.58 -15.16 17.24
CA PHE A 260 -2.17 -15.30 16.97
C PHE A 260 -1.64 -16.71 17.32
N TYR A 261 -2.12 -17.36 18.36
CA TYR A 261 -1.84 -18.77 18.63
C TYR A 261 -2.24 -19.70 17.47
N ALA A 262 -3.32 -19.36 16.76
CA ALA A 262 -3.80 -20.15 15.63
C ALA A 262 -3.07 -19.84 14.31
N LEU A 263 -2.65 -18.59 14.09
CA LEU A 263 -2.22 -18.09 12.78
C LEU A 263 -0.71 -17.82 12.69
N MET A 264 -0.07 -17.36 13.79
CA MET A 264 1.32 -16.93 13.74
C MET A 264 2.27 -18.09 14.04
N SER A 265 3.13 -18.35 13.07
CA SER A 265 4.22 -19.31 13.18
C SER A 265 5.47 -18.72 12.55
N ARG A 266 6.62 -19.32 12.77
CA ARG A 266 7.88 -18.91 12.16
C ARG A 266 7.82 -18.88 10.63
N GLU A 267 7.01 -19.72 10.02
CA GLU A 267 6.83 -19.77 8.56
C GLU A 267 5.98 -18.60 8.02
N VAL A 268 5.07 -18.06 8.82
CA VAL A 268 4.11 -17.02 8.41
C VAL A 268 4.46 -15.66 9.00
N GLY A 269 4.90 -15.62 10.26
CA GLY A 269 5.17 -14.41 11.04
C GLY A 269 6.60 -14.30 11.56
N GLU A 270 7.53 -15.17 11.09
CA GLU A 270 8.96 -15.20 11.45
C GLU A 270 9.27 -15.64 12.88
N ILE A 271 8.28 -15.64 13.75
CA ILE A 271 8.34 -16.15 15.12
C ILE A 271 7.19 -17.12 15.37
N ASP A 272 7.40 -18.05 16.27
CA ASP A 272 6.33 -18.89 16.80
C ASP A 272 5.64 -18.13 17.94
N TYR A 273 4.31 -18.11 17.93
CA TYR A 273 3.52 -17.44 18.97
C TYR A 273 3.20 -18.42 20.09
N ASP A 274 3.84 -18.25 21.23
CA ASP A 274 3.68 -19.06 22.43
C ASP A 274 3.44 -18.17 23.66
N ASP A 275 3.44 -18.77 24.84
CA ASP A 275 3.21 -18.04 26.11
C ASP A 275 4.25 -16.93 26.37
N SER A 276 5.42 -17.01 25.78
CA SER A 276 6.45 -15.96 25.89
C SER A 276 6.16 -14.73 25.03
N GLU A 277 5.35 -14.90 23.98
CA GLU A 277 4.93 -13.84 23.05
C GLU A 277 3.54 -13.29 23.37
N ALA A 278 2.75 -14.03 24.16
CA ALA A 278 1.39 -13.67 24.50
C ALA A 278 1.29 -12.37 25.28
N LEU A 279 0.27 -11.58 24.97
CA LEU A 279 -0.01 -10.34 25.69
C LEU A 279 -0.66 -10.64 27.04
N THR A 280 -0.09 -10.14 28.13
CA THR A 280 -0.67 -10.22 29.47
C THR A 280 -1.51 -8.99 29.74
N PRO A 281 -2.85 -9.09 29.87
CA PRO A 281 -3.69 -7.95 30.17
C PRO A 281 -3.41 -7.43 31.58
N SER A 282 -2.98 -6.17 31.70
CA SER A 282 -2.64 -5.53 32.97
C SER A 282 -3.33 -4.20 33.18
N ALA A 283 -4.11 -3.74 32.19
CA ALA A 283 -4.92 -2.54 32.30
C ALA A 283 -6.16 -2.79 33.18
N VAL A 284 -6.49 -1.85 34.05
CA VAL A 284 -7.69 -1.88 34.88
C VAL A 284 -8.70 -0.90 34.30
N TYR A 285 -9.85 -1.42 33.86
CA TYR A 285 -10.94 -0.63 33.32
C TYR A 285 -12.25 -0.89 34.08
N PRO A 286 -13.17 0.07 34.13
CA PRO A 286 -14.51 -0.16 34.64
C PRO A 286 -15.19 -1.31 33.90
N GLN A 287 -15.90 -2.15 34.64
CA GLN A 287 -16.68 -3.23 34.02
C GLN A 287 -17.88 -2.68 33.26
N HIS A 288 -18.19 -3.28 32.12
CA HIS A 288 -19.40 -3.05 31.34
C HIS A 288 -19.90 -4.38 30.72
N LEU A 289 -21.16 -4.36 30.28
CA LEU A 289 -21.84 -5.55 29.77
C LEU A 289 -21.66 -5.76 28.23
N GLN A 290 -21.04 -4.80 27.54
CA GLN A 290 -20.85 -4.86 26.10
C GLN A 290 -19.64 -5.73 25.77
N ALA A 291 -19.65 -6.39 24.61
CA ALA A 291 -18.50 -7.12 24.13
C ALA A 291 -17.41 -6.13 23.68
N ASP A 292 -16.15 -6.40 24.09
CA ASP A 292 -14.99 -5.59 23.68
C ASP A 292 -14.42 -6.05 22.33
N THR A 293 -14.78 -7.27 21.88
CA THR A 293 -14.34 -7.83 20.58
C THR A 293 -15.48 -8.62 19.97
N GLU A 294 -15.80 -8.32 18.73
CA GLU A 294 -16.84 -8.99 17.97
C GLU A 294 -16.33 -9.39 16.58
N MET A 295 -16.75 -10.54 16.10
CA MET A 295 -16.52 -10.98 14.73
C MET A 295 -17.83 -11.06 13.97
N HIS A 296 -17.96 -10.30 12.89
CA HIS A 296 -19.15 -10.26 12.07
C HIS A 296 -18.88 -10.90 10.71
N LEU A 297 -19.72 -11.88 10.33
CA LEU A 297 -19.71 -12.49 9.02
C LEU A 297 -20.83 -11.90 8.18
N VAL A 298 -20.47 -11.25 7.07
CA VAL A 298 -21.42 -10.61 6.17
C VAL A 298 -21.59 -11.46 4.92
N GLU A 299 -22.80 -12.03 4.75
CA GLU A 299 -23.19 -12.73 3.55
C GLU A 299 -23.79 -11.75 2.54
N ASN A 300 -23.15 -11.57 1.40
CA ASN A 300 -23.71 -10.78 0.31
C ASN A 300 -24.56 -11.65 -0.61
N ARG A 301 -25.89 -11.48 -0.53
CA ARG A 301 -26.87 -12.20 -1.38
C ARG A 301 -27.35 -11.35 -2.57
N SER A 302 -26.85 -10.14 -2.72
CA SER A 302 -27.26 -9.23 -3.79
C SER A 302 -26.32 -9.34 -4.97
N GLU A 303 -26.86 -9.58 -6.15
CA GLU A 303 -26.10 -9.52 -7.41
C GLU A 303 -25.77 -8.07 -7.82
N GLU A 304 -26.49 -7.09 -7.25
CA GLU A 304 -26.32 -5.66 -7.57
C GLU A 304 -25.23 -4.97 -6.73
N LEU A 305 -24.88 -5.56 -5.56
CA LEU A 305 -23.88 -4.98 -4.66
C LEU A 305 -22.56 -5.77 -4.77
N SER A 306 -21.46 -5.06 -4.91
CA SER A 306 -20.14 -5.67 -4.74
C SER A 306 -19.89 -6.01 -3.26
N ASP A 307 -19.08 -7.04 -2.98
CA ASP A 307 -18.73 -7.43 -1.60
C ASP A 307 -18.18 -6.27 -0.77
N PRO A 308 -17.29 -5.39 -1.30
CA PRO A 308 -16.85 -4.20 -0.56
C PRO A 308 -17.96 -3.22 -0.19
N MET A 309 -19.02 -3.10 -1.01
CA MET A 309 -20.17 -2.23 -0.69
C MET A 309 -21.05 -2.85 0.39
N ALA A 310 -21.26 -4.16 0.35
CA ALA A 310 -22.02 -4.89 1.37
C ALA A 310 -21.32 -4.78 2.75
N GLU A 311 -20.00 -4.97 2.76
CA GLU A 311 -19.13 -4.85 3.94
C GLU A 311 -19.17 -3.42 4.52
N ALA A 312 -18.95 -2.41 3.68
CA ALA A 312 -18.95 -1.01 4.09
C ALA A 312 -20.33 -0.56 4.60
N GLY A 313 -21.40 -0.97 3.92
CA GLY A 313 -22.77 -0.68 4.35
C GLY A 313 -23.11 -1.34 5.68
N TYR A 314 -22.62 -2.55 5.94
CA TYR A 314 -22.76 -3.20 7.24
C TYR A 314 -22.00 -2.44 8.33
N ALA A 315 -20.72 -2.17 8.12
CA ALA A 315 -19.87 -1.44 9.06
C ALA A 315 -20.45 -0.05 9.40
N ALA A 316 -20.91 0.68 8.38
CA ALA A 316 -21.52 1.99 8.57
C ALA A 316 -22.80 1.92 9.44
N ARG A 317 -23.64 0.89 9.29
CA ARG A 317 -24.82 0.67 10.15
C ARG A 317 -24.42 0.34 11.58
N GLN A 318 -23.39 -0.49 11.80
CA GLN A 318 -22.90 -0.80 13.16
C GLN A 318 -22.35 0.46 13.84
N ILE A 319 -21.54 1.25 13.15
CA ILE A 319 -21.02 2.52 13.70
C ILE A 319 -22.16 3.49 14.01
N LYS A 320 -23.14 3.64 13.11
CA LYS A 320 -24.31 4.47 13.34
C LYS A 320 -25.10 4.03 14.58
N LYS A 321 -25.31 2.71 14.73
CA LYS A 321 -25.94 2.11 15.90
C LYS A 321 -25.18 2.43 17.19
N MET A 322 -23.86 2.25 17.21
CA MET A 322 -23.03 2.58 18.38
C MET A 322 -23.15 4.05 18.79
N LEU A 323 -23.20 4.96 17.82
CA LEU A 323 -23.36 6.40 18.08
C LEU A 323 -24.76 6.75 18.60
N ASP A 324 -25.81 6.17 18.00
CA ASP A 324 -27.19 6.45 18.36
C ASP A 324 -27.59 5.84 19.74
N GLU A 325 -27.08 4.66 20.05
CA GLU A 325 -27.31 3.97 21.33
C GLU A 325 -26.38 4.47 22.45
N GLY A 326 -25.40 5.33 22.11
CA GLY A 326 -24.48 5.88 23.10
C GLY A 326 -23.51 4.84 23.65
N PHE A 327 -22.85 4.05 22.75
CA PHE A 327 -21.82 3.08 23.15
C PHE A 327 -20.80 3.73 24.09
N LEU A 328 -20.58 3.10 25.25
CA LEU A 328 -19.76 3.69 26.30
C LEU A 328 -18.27 3.42 26.11
N VAL A 329 -17.46 4.46 26.18
CA VAL A 329 -16.00 4.41 26.20
C VAL A 329 -15.47 4.98 27.51
N ASN A 330 -14.32 4.48 27.93
CA ASN A 330 -13.63 5.00 29.12
C ASN A 330 -12.81 6.24 28.76
N ASP A 331 -13.09 7.35 29.44
CA ASP A 331 -12.35 8.59 29.33
C ASP A 331 -11.76 8.93 30.71
N HIS A 332 -10.48 8.61 30.92
CA HIS A 332 -9.77 8.83 32.20
C HIS A 332 -10.52 8.30 33.45
N GLY A 333 -11.13 7.12 33.33
CA GLY A 333 -11.88 6.47 34.43
C GLY A 333 -13.36 6.80 34.47
N GLN A 334 -13.85 7.68 33.60
CA GLN A 334 -15.28 8.00 33.47
C GLN A 334 -15.84 7.38 32.18
N MET A 335 -17.00 6.73 32.30
CA MET A 335 -17.69 6.17 31.14
C MET A 335 -18.57 7.27 30.49
N ARG A 336 -18.39 7.47 29.18
CA ARG A 336 -19.22 8.39 28.39
C ARG A 336 -19.52 7.82 27.01
N PRO A 337 -20.51 8.33 26.29
CA PRO A 337 -20.80 7.95 24.92
C PRO A 337 -19.61 8.20 23.99
N VAL A 338 -19.39 7.26 23.05
CA VAL A 338 -18.36 7.35 22.01
C VAL A 338 -18.65 8.50 21.04
N ARG A 339 -17.59 9.14 20.55
CA ARG A 339 -17.65 10.19 19.53
C ARG A 339 -17.16 9.66 18.19
N PRO A 340 -17.64 10.21 17.04
CA PRO A 340 -17.20 9.74 15.71
C PRO A 340 -15.67 9.72 15.52
N GLY A 341 -14.97 10.72 16.04
CA GLY A 341 -13.50 10.82 15.93
C GLY A 341 -12.71 9.79 16.75
N GLU A 342 -13.38 8.98 17.57
CA GLU A 342 -12.79 7.91 18.39
C GLU A 342 -12.95 6.53 17.75
N ILE A 343 -13.60 6.47 16.59
CA ILE A 343 -13.82 5.24 15.82
C ILE A 343 -12.86 5.24 14.62
N CYS A 344 -12.10 4.17 14.47
CA CYS A 344 -11.17 4.00 13.37
C CYS A 344 -11.51 2.75 12.55
N ILE A 345 -11.53 2.86 11.24
CA ILE A 345 -11.68 1.74 10.31
C ILE A 345 -10.31 1.44 9.69
N LEU A 346 -9.79 0.25 9.94
CA LEU A 346 -8.53 -0.22 9.38
C LEU A 346 -8.80 -1.10 8.16
N LEU A 347 -8.20 -0.74 7.03
CA LEU A 347 -8.31 -1.49 5.77
C LEU A 347 -6.93 -1.94 5.31
N ARG A 348 -6.83 -3.15 4.76
CA ARG A 348 -5.59 -3.63 4.16
C ARG A 348 -5.11 -2.74 3.00
N SER A 349 -6.04 -2.15 2.26
CA SER A 349 -5.76 -1.20 1.18
C SER A 349 -6.83 -0.11 1.17
N MET A 350 -6.39 1.13 1.22
CA MET A 350 -7.26 2.31 1.11
C MET A 350 -7.79 2.51 -0.31
N LYS A 351 -7.02 2.03 -1.31
CA LYS A 351 -7.34 2.23 -2.72
C LYS A 351 -8.66 1.56 -3.08
N ASN A 352 -9.53 2.29 -3.74
CA ASN A 352 -10.88 1.87 -4.18
C ASN A 352 -11.83 1.42 -3.05
N ARG A 353 -11.36 1.29 -1.80
CA ARG A 353 -12.21 0.92 -0.66
C ARG A 353 -12.57 2.09 0.22
N ALA A 354 -11.63 2.98 0.52
CA ALA A 354 -11.87 4.13 1.41
C ALA A 354 -13.08 4.97 0.97
N GLN A 355 -13.21 5.24 -0.33
CA GLN A 355 -14.33 6.00 -0.87
C GLN A 355 -15.68 5.30 -0.68
N ILE A 356 -15.71 3.97 -0.73
CA ILE A 356 -16.95 3.19 -0.51
C ILE A 356 -17.40 3.35 0.94
N TYR A 357 -16.48 3.21 1.90
CA TYR A 357 -16.77 3.41 3.32
C TYR A 357 -17.18 4.87 3.62
N GLU A 358 -16.48 5.83 3.04
CA GLU A 358 -16.81 7.25 3.17
C GLU A 358 -18.23 7.54 2.67
N ASN A 359 -18.60 7.02 1.50
CA ASN A 359 -19.92 7.20 0.92
C ASN A 359 -21.01 6.59 1.82
N GLU A 360 -20.82 5.36 2.33
CA GLU A 360 -21.80 4.67 3.17
C GLU A 360 -21.98 5.35 4.54
N LEU A 361 -20.89 5.76 5.18
CA LEU A 361 -20.93 6.51 6.43
C LEU A 361 -21.65 7.84 6.26
N THR A 362 -21.30 8.57 5.21
CA THR A 362 -21.91 9.85 4.88
C THR A 362 -23.40 9.73 4.57
N ARG A 363 -23.81 8.67 3.85
CA ARG A 363 -25.22 8.38 3.57
C ARG A 363 -26.05 8.24 4.85
N LEU A 364 -25.45 7.71 5.92
CA LEU A 364 -26.06 7.57 7.24
C LEU A 364 -25.87 8.80 8.14
N GLY A 365 -25.26 9.89 7.64
CA GLY A 365 -25.01 11.10 8.41
C GLY A 365 -23.89 11.00 9.44
N VAL A 366 -23.04 10.00 9.34
CA VAL A 366 -21.85 9.84 10.21
C VAL A 366 -20.69 10.66 9.65
N PRO A 367 -20.13 11.61 10.42
CA PRO A 367 -18.94 12.33 10.00
C PRO A 367 -17.77 11.37 9.82
N VAL A 368 -17.06 11.49 8.70
CA VAL A 368 -15.91 10.65 8.37
C VAL A 368 -14.77 11.50 7.84
N TRP A 369 -13.55 11.10 8.20
CA TRP A 369 -12.32 11.66 7.65
C TRP A 369 -11.45 10.54 7.10
N THR A 370 -10.87 10.76 5.93
CA THR A 370 -9.94 9.83 5.31
C THR A 370 -8.74 10.58 4.74
N ASP A 371 -7.52 10.04 4.92
CA ASP A 371 -6.29 10.56 4.32
C ASP A 371 -6.10 10.08 2.86
N SER A 372 -7.15 9.57 2.27
CA SER A 372 -7.12 9.09 0.88
C SER A 372 -7.01 10.26 -0.10
N ARG A 373 -5.80 10.57 -0.54
CA ARG A 373 -5.53 11.49 -1.67
C ARG A 373 -5.85 10.86 -3.03
N VAL A 374 -6.37 9.64 -3.03
CA VAL A 374 -6.76 8.92 -4.25
C VAL A 374 -8.03 9.54 -4.79
N GLY A 375 -7.94 10.07 -6.01
CA GLY A 375 -9.08 10.72 -6.69
C GLY A 375 -9.17 12.23 -6.48
N PHE A 376 -8.21 12.88 -5.80
CA PHE A 376 -8.19 14.35 -5.66
C PHE A 376 -8.33 15.06 -7.02
N LEU A 377 -7.57 14.63 -8.02
CA LEU A 377 -7.60 15.20 -9.37
C LEU A 377 -8.88 14.85 -10.15
N GLU A 378 -9.64 13.86 -9.69
CA GLU A 378 -10.87 13.38 -10.32
C GLU A 378 -12.13 13.99 -9.67
N THR A 379 -11.99 14.71 -8.55
CA THR A 379 -13.14 15.38 -7.92
C THR A 379 -13.73 16.44 -8.85
N VAL A 380 -15.05 16.63 -8.78
CA VAL A 380 -15.78 17.52 -9.72
C VAL A 380 -15.22 18.94 -9.70
N GLU A 381 -14.96 19.51 -8.52
CA GLU A 381 -14.41 20.86 -8.35
C GLU A 381 -13.01 20.99 -8.96
N ILE A 382 -12.15 19.98 -8.79
CA ILE A 382 -10.78 20.00 -9.33
C ILE A 382 -10.79 19.73 -10.83
N SER A 383 -11.58 18.76 -11.28
CA SER A 383 -11.77 18.47 -12.71
C SER A 383 -12.32 19.69 -13.47
N THR A 384 -13.27 20.41 -12.87
CA THR A 384 -13.79 21.68 -13.43
C THR A 384 -12.71 22.75 -13.48
N ALA A 385 -11.99 22.99 -12.38
CA ALA A 385 -10.90 23.96 -12.33
C ALA A 385 -9.80 23.64 -13.36
N LEU A 386 -9.39 22.37 -13.47
CA LEU A 386 -8.42 21.93 -14.46
C LEU A 386 -8.94 22.08 -15.90
N SER A 387 -10.22 21.80 -16.14
CA SER A 387 -10.83 22.01 -17.47
C SER A 387 -10.82 23.49 -17.87
N ILE A 388 -11.12 24.39 -16.93
CA ILE A 388 -11.04 25.83 -17.18
C ILE A 388 -9.59 26.24 -17.51
N LEU A 389 -8.62 25.75 -16.74
CA LEU A 389 -7.19 26.03 -17.00
C LEU A 389 -6.76 25.51 -18.38
N ARG A 390 -7.22 24.30 -18.77
CA ARG A 390 -6.93 23.72 -20.10
C ARG A 390 -7.57 24.52 -21.23
N ALA A 391 -8.80 25.01 -21.05
CA ALA A 391 -9.46 25.88 -22.02
C ALA A 391 -8.70 27.20 -22.19
N VAL A 392 -8.21 27.80 -21.10
CA VAL A 392 -7.41 29.01 -21.14
C VAL A 392 -6.06 28.78 -21.85
N ASP A 393 -5.41 27.63 -21.62
CA ASP A 393 -4.17 27.25 -22.31
C ASP A 393 -4.42 26.99 -23.80
N ASN A 394 -5.42 26.18 -24.13
CA ASN A 394 -5.78 25.87 -25.51
C ASN A 394 -7.31 25.88 -25.74
N PRO A 395 -7.88 26.97 -26.31
CA PRO A 395 -9.31 27.11 -26.54
C PRO A 395 -9.86 26.22 -27.63
N LEU A 396 -9.01 25.56 -28.42
CA LEU A 396 -9.44 24.69 -29.51
C LEU A 396 -9.78 23.27 -29.06
N ILE A 397 -9.71 22.98 -27.75
CA ILE A 397 -10.13 21.70 -27.19
C ILE A 397 -11.57 21.84 -26.68
N ASP A 398 -12.51 21.47 -27.51
CA ASP A 398 -13.96 21.69 -27.32
C ASP A 398 -14.49 21.17 -25.97
N ILE A 399 -14.04 20.00 -25.49
CA ILE A 399 -14.51 19.42 -24.24
C ILE A 399 -14.20 20.31 -23.01
N HIS A 400 -13.02 20.93 -22.98
CA HIS A 400 -12.63 21.81 -21.90
C HIS A 400 -13.30 23.17 -22.01
N LEU A 401 -13.46 23.67 -23.23
CA LEU A 401 -14.17 24.91 -23.49
C LEU A 401 -15.65 24.78 -23.13
N ALA A 402 -16.31 23.71 -23.53
CA ALA A 402 -17.71 23.42 -23.18
C ALA A 402 -17.90 23.32 -21.66
N ALA A 403 -17.00 22.64 -20.96
CA ALA A 403 -17.04 22.57 -19.49
C ALA A 403 -16.92 23.96 -18.84
N MET A 404 -16.07 24.82 -19.37
CA MET A 404 -15.93 26.22 -18.92
C MET A 404 -17.17 27.06 -19.23
N MET A 405 -17.71 26.96 -20.45
CA MET A 405 -18.91 27.68 -20.90
C MET A 405 -20.11 27.32 -20.00
N SER A 406 -20.30 26.03 -19.72
CA SER A 406 -21.39 25.57 -18.86
C SER A 406 -21.19 26.00 -17.40
N ALA A 407 -19.99 25.82 -16.85
CA ALA A 407 -19.74 26.05 -15.41
C ALA A 407 -19.69 27.51 -15.00
N LEU A 408 -19.27 28.43 -15.90
CA LEU A 408 -18.97 29.82 -15.58
C LEU A 408 -19.80 30.85 -16.34
N PHE A 409 -20.41 30.46 -17.45
CA PHE A 409 -21.12 31.38 -18.34
C PHE A 409 -22.57 30.94 -18.62
N ASP A 410 -23.07 29.97 -17.84
CA ASP A 410 -24.43 29.47 -17.88
C ASP A 410 -24.91 29.04 -19.28
N PHE A 411 -24.00 28.58 -20.15
CA PHE A 411 -24.43 28.00 -21.40
C PHE A 411 -25.15 26.67 -21.15
N THR A 412 -26.40 26.58 -21.58
CA THR A 412 -27.15 25.34 -21.53
C THR A 412 -26.70 24.36 -22.62
N ALA A 413 -27.06 23.09 -22.48
CA ALA A 413 -26.73 22.08 -23.47
C ALA A 413 -27.33 22.44 -24.86
N ASP A 414 -28.54 22.99 -24.89
CA ASP A 414 -29.20 23.42 -26.13
C ASP A 414 -28.48 24.62 -26.78
N GLU A 415 -28.07 25.61 -26.00
CA GLU A 415 -27.29 26.76 -26.50
C GLU A 415 -25.92 26.29 -27.04
N MET A 416 -25.23 25.39 -26.36
CA MET A 416 -23.99 24.81 -26.86
C MET A 416 -24.19 23.98 -28.12
N ALA A 417 -25.36 23.33 -28.28
CA ALA A 417 -25.71 22.63 -29.50
C ALA A 417 -25.92 23.62 -30.65
N VAL A 418 -26.56 24.77 -30.43
CA VAL A 418 -26.69 25.83 -31.43
C VAL A 418 -25.30 26.32 -31.86
N VAL A 419 -24.42 26.65 -30.91
CA VAL A 419 -23.05 27.05 -31.24
C VAL A 419 -22.32 25.99 -32.04
N ARG A 420 -22.49 24.70 -31.69
CA ARG A 420 -21.87 23.58 -32.42
C ARG A 420 -22.43 23.40 -33.84
N MET A 421 -23.69 23.72 -34.05
CA MET A 421 -24.37 23.55 -35.35
C MET A 421 -24.00 24.62 -36.36
N HIS A 422 -23.49 25.79 -35.96
CA HIS A 422 -23.02 26.85 -36.85
C HIS A 422 -22.05 26.29 -37.91
N ASP A 423 -20.97 25.66 -37.47
CA ASP A 423 -20.11 24.81 -38.31
C ASP A 423 -19.67 23.56 -37.54
N ARG A 424 -20.20 22.40 -37.94
CA ARG A 424 -19.92 21.11 -37.30
C ARG A 424 -18.45 20.66 -37.40
N ARG A 425 -17.70 21.20 -38.35
CA ARG A 425 -16.30 20.84 -38.59
C ARG A 425 -15.33 21.78 -37.86
N SER A 426 -15.81 22.94 -37.44
CA SER A 426 -15.03 23.95 -36.72
C SER A 426 -15.04 23.69 -35.23
N HIS A 427 -14.17 24.38 -34.50
CA HIS A 427 -14.09 24.33 -33.03
C HIS A 427 -15.14 25.27 -32.40
N LEU A 428 -15.65 24.91 -31.20
CA LEU A 428 -16.63 25.72 -30.48
C LEU A 428 -16.19 27.17 -30.30
N TYR A 429 -14.89 27.39 -30.05
CA TYR A 429 -14.31 28.73 -29.88
C TYR A 429 -14.49 29.58 -31.14
N LEU A 430 -14.19 29.03 -32.32
CA LEU A 430 -14.33 29.73 -33.61
C LEU A 430 -15.79 29.97 -33.97
N ASN A 431 -16.67 29.03 -33.66
CA ASN A 431 -18.09 29.17 -33.83
C ASN A 431 -18.66 30.31 -32.94
N CYS A 432 -18.24 30.38 -31.66
CA CYS A 432 -18.59 31.53 -30.80
C CYS A 432 -18.15 32.85 -31.40
N GLN A 433 -16.95 32.92 -32.01
CA GLN A 433 -16.47 34.14 -32.66
C GLN A 433 -17.32 34.51 -33.89
N ALA A 434 -17.69 33.53 -34.68
CA ALA A 434 -18.54 33.75 -35.87
C ALA A 434 -19.95 34.23 -35.47
N ILE A 435 -20.60 33.56 -34.52
CA ILE A 435 -21.93 33.94 -34.01
C ILE A 435 -21.93 35.33 -33.37
N ALA A 436 -20.86 35.67 -32.62
CA ALA A 436 -20.74 37.00 -32.01
C ALA A 436 -20.60 38.12 -33.03
N GLN A 437 -20.02 37.85 -34.23
CA GLN A 437 -19.79 38.84 -35.28
C GLN A 437 -20.93 38.88 -36.33
N GLN A 438 -21.37 37.70 -36.79
CA GLN A 438 -22.34 37.57 -37.86
C GLN A 438 -23.22 36.31 -37.63
N PRO A 439 -24.27 36.41 -36.80
CA PRO A 439 -25.22 35.32 -36.60
C PRO A 439 -26.01 35.03 -37.90
N GLU A 440 -26.21 33.74 -38.22
CA GLU A 440 -26.87 33.32 -39.49
C GLU A 440 -28.38 33.14 -39.35
N ASP A 441 -28.89 32.85 -38.14
CA ASP A 441 -30.32 32.64 -37.87
C ASP A 441 -30.80 33.32 -36.56
N GLU A 442 -32.11 33.23 -36.27
CA GLU A 442 -32.72 33.82 -35.09
C GLU A 442 -32.18 33.23 -33.77
N ARG A 443 -31.82 31.94 -33.76
CA ARG A 443 -31.28 31.28 -32.57
C ARG A 443 -29.87 31.77 -32.25
N GLU A 444 -29.05 31.91 -33.27
CA GLU A 444 -27.71 32.49 -33.15
C GLU A 444 -27.79 33.98 -32.80
N GLN A 445 -28.75 34.72 -33.33
CA GLN A 445 -29.02 36.12 -32.98
C GLN A 445 -29.28 36.28 -31.49
N GLN A 446 -30.05 35.37 -30.89
CA GLN A 446 -30.32 35.37 -29.45
C GLN A 446 -29.06 35.07 -28.62
N LEU A 447 -28.11 34.29 -29.13
CA LEU A 447 -26.86 33.92 -28.48
C LEU A 447 -25.70 34.86 -28.77
N SER A 448 -25.81 35.72 -29.79
CA SER A 448 -24.72 36.60 -30.26
C SER A 448 -24.11 37.42 -29.11
N GLN A 449 -24.95 38.10 -28.31
CA GLN A 449 -24.47 38.88 -27.16
C GLN A 449 -23.80 38.00 -26.09
N LYS A 450 -24.37 36.85 -25.79
CA LYS A 450 -23.80 35.91 -24.80
C LYS A 450 -22.45 35.36 -25.26
N CYS A 451 -22.30 35.06 -26.56
CA CYS A 451 -21.02 34.70 -27.16
C CYS A 451 -19.98 35.84 -27.09
N ALA A 452 -20.40 37.08 -27.35
CA ALA A 452 -19.52 38.25 -27.27
C ALA A 452 -19.03 38.50 -25.83
N ASP A 453 -19.91 38.41 -24.83
CA ASP A 453 -19.58 38.57 -23.40
C ASP A 453 -18.63 37.47 -22.92
N PHE A 454 -18.90 36.23 -23.34
CA PHE A 454 -18.01 35.11 -23.10
C PHE A 454 -16.62 35.37 -23.69
N LEU A 455 -16.51 35.70 -24.95
CA LEU A 455 -15.22 35.94 -25.62
C LEU A 455 -14.42 37.08 -25.00
N SER A 456 -15.11 38.17 -24.59
CA SER A 456 -14.50 39.32 -23.90
C SER A 456 -13.87 38.88 -22.56
N SER A 457 -14.64 38.19 -21.72
CA SER A 457 -14.20 37.68 -20.42
C SER A 457 -13.08 36.64 -20.58
N PHE A 458 -13.22 35.76 -21.56
CA PHE A 458 -12.23 34.73 -21.86
C PHE A 458 -10.89 35.31 -22.34
N SER A 459 -10.94 36.35 -23.17
CA SER A 459 -9.75 37.09 -23.63
C SER A 459 -8.98 37.71 -22.44
N GLN A 460 -9.70 38.31 -21.48
CA GLN A 460 -9.09 38.86 -20.25
C GLN A 460 -8.41 37.73 -19.42
N LEU A 461 -9.04 36.58 -19.26
CA LEU A 461 -8.44 35.46 -18.55
C LEU A 461 -7.16 34.97 -19.23
N ARG A 462 -7.15 34.87 -20.55
CA ARG A 462 -5.95 34.48 -21.32
C ARG A 462 -4.82 35.52 -21.21
N GLN A 463 -5.15 36.78 -21.18
CA GLN A 463 -4.15 37.85 -20.97
C GLN A 463 -3.51 37.73 -19.59
N ILE A 464 -4.27 37.45 -18.55
CA ILE A 464 -3.77 37.21 -17.20
C ILE A 464 -2.89 35.96 -17.16
N ALA A 465 -3.31 34.89 -17.85
CA ALA A 465 -2.57 33.63 -17.89
C ALA A 465 -1.18 33.77 -18.53
N SER A 466 -1.02 34.67 -19.49
CA SER A 466 0.27 34.90 -20.16
C SER A 466 1.33 35.56 -19.27
N SER A 467 0.94 36.25 -18.21
CA SER A 467 1.82 37.06 -17.35
C SER A 467 1.89 36.61 -15.89
N SER A 468 0.98 35.72 -15.47
CA SER A 468 0.86 35.31 -14.07
C SER A 468 1.43 33.92 -13.80
N PRO A 469 2.01 33.69 -12.61
CA PRO A 469 2.31 32.34 -12.12
C PRO A 469 1.04 31.47 -12.04
N ALA A 470 1.18 30.15 -12.17
CA ALA A 470 0.04 29.22 -12.20
C ALA A 470 -0.82 29.32 -10.93
N HIS A 471 -0.22 29.37 -9.75
CA HIS A 471 -0.97 29.49 -8.50
C HIS A 471 -1.80 30.78 -8.40
N ARG A 472 -1.25 31.91 -8.87
CA ARG A 472 -1.98 33.18 -8.89
C ARG A 472 -3.10 33.18 -9.93
N LEU A 473 -2.85 32.58 -11.08
CA LEU A 473 -3.88 32.41 -12.10
C LEU A 473 -5.05 31.57 -11.57
N ILE A 474 -4.76 30.43 -10.92
CA ILE A 474 -5.79 29.56 -10.32
C ILE A 474 -6.60 30.36 -9.30
N GLN A 475 -5.94 31.11 -8.41
CA GLN A 475 -6.62 31.91 -7.41
C GLN A 475 -7.51 32.99 -8.05
N GLN A 476 -6.96 33.78 -8.97
CA GLN A 476 -7.73 34.82 -9.66
C GLN A 476 -8.90 34.25 -10.47
N LEU A 477 -8.72 33.07 -11.06
CA LEU A 477 -9.77 32.37 -11.77
C LEU A 477 -10.90 32.00 -10.81
N ILE A 478 -10.59 31.35 -9.69
CA ILE A 478 -11.59 30.95 -8.68
C ILE A 478 -12.31 32.17 -8.09
N ASP A 479 -11.58 33.26 -7.81
CA ASP A 479 -12.14 34.49 -7.24
C ASP A 479 -13.07 35.22 -8.23
N ARG A 480 -12.66 35.32 -9.51
CA ARG A 480 -13.47 36.01 -10.54
C ARG A 480 -14.68 35.24 -11.02
N THR A 481 -14.63 33.92 -10.96
CA THR A 481 -15.70 33.06 -11.45
C THR A 481 -16.73 32.71 -10.38
N GLY A 482 -16.50 33.12 -9.13
CA GLY A 482 -17.35 32.76 -8.00
C GLY A 482 -17.33 31.26 -7.71
N LEU A 483 -16.33 30.53 -8.20
CA LEU A 483 -16.24 29.07 -8.00
C LEU A 483 -16.23 28.69 -6.51
N TRP A 484 -15.72 29.57 -5.63
CA TRP A 484 -15.81 29.39 -4.18
C TRP A 484 -17.25 29.22 -3.70
N ASP A 485 -18.16 30.09 -4.18
CA ASP A 485 -19.54 30.10 -3.74
C ASP A 485 -20.32 28.93 -4.34
N VAL A 486 -20.03 28.62 -5.60
CA VAL A 486 -20.60 27.45 -6.28
C VAL A 486 -20.27 26.16 -5.53
N VAL A 487 -18.98 25.93 -5.23
CA VAL A 487 -18.58 24.69 -4.52
C VAL A 487 -19.07 24.65 -3.08
N LEU A 488 -19.20 25.82 -2.42
CA LEU A 488 -19.77 25.90 -1.05
C LEU A 488 -21.24 25.52 -1.01
N ALA A 489 -22.01 25.83 -2.05
CA ALA A 489 -23.42 25.48 -2.19
C ALA A 489 -23.62 23.98 -2.49
N MET A 490 -22.61 23.28 -2.97
CA MET A 490 -22.67 21.84 -3.22
C MET A 490 -22.62 21.03 -1.93
N LYS A 491 -23.08 19.78 -2.00
CA LYS A 491 -22.89 18.81 -0.92
C LYS A 491 -21.41 18.69 -0.57
N TYR A 492 -21.05 18.76 0.72
CA TYR A 492 -19.67 18.80 1.23
C TYR A 492 -18.88 20.07 0.82
N GLY A 493 -19.52 21.20 0.72
CA GLY A 493 -18.91 22.45 0.25
C GLY A 493 -17.61 22.83 0.96
N GLN A 494 -17.47 22.64 2.27
CA GLN A 494 -16.23 22.92 3.00
C GLN A 494 -15.06 22.04 2.54
N THR A 495 -15.31 20.75 2.32
CA THR A 495 -14.29 19.82 1.78
C THR A 495 -13.89 20.22 0.36
N ARG A 496 -14.87 20.54 -0.49
CA ARG A 496 -14.61 21.01 -1.86
C ARG A 496 -13.79 22.30 -1.89
N LYS A 497 -14.10 23.23 -1.00
CA LYS A 497 -13.32 24.46 -0.81
C LYS A 497 -11.89 24.15 -0.36
N ALA A 498 -11.71 23.20 0.55
CA ALA A 498 -10.39 22.74 0.96
C ALA A 498 -9.60 22.12 -0.22
N ASN A 499 -10.26 21.34 -1.07
CA ASN A 499 -9.67 20.78 -2.28
C ASN A 499 -9.18 21.87 -3.26
N LEU A 500 -9.95 22.93 -3.48
CA LEU A 500 -9.51 24.04 -4.32
C LEU A 500 -8.30 24.78 -3.72
N ARG A 501 -8.24 24.95 -2.39
CA ARG A 501 -7.05 25.51 -1.72
C ARG A 501 -5.82 24.61 -1.91
N LEU A 502 -6.03 23.30 -1.80
CA LEU A 502 -4.97 22.31 -2.03
C LEU A 502 -4.46 22.37 -3.48
N LEU A 503 -5.32 22.61 -4.48
CA LEU A 503 -4.89 22.80 -5.86
C LEU A 503 -3.98 24.04 -6.01
N ILE A 504 -4.31 25.13 -5.33
CA ILE A 504 -3.48 26.34 -5.32
C ILE A 504 -2.10 26.04 -4.68
N GLN A 505 -2.09 25.34 -3.56
CA GLN A 505 -0.85 24.93 -2.89
C GLN A 505 -0.03 23.99 -3.80
N TYR A 506 -0.66 23.07 -4.49
CA TYR A 506 -0.01 22.15 -5.43
C TYR A 506 0.69 22.91 -6.59
N ALA A 507 0.06 24.00 -7.05
CA ALA A 507 0.67 24.87 -8.05
C ALA A 507 1.84 25.71 -7.47
N GLN A 508 1.78 26.12 -6.20
CA GLN A 508 2.90 26.79 -5.52
C GLN A 508 4.11 25.87 -5.37
N GLU A 509 3.88 24.62 -4.95
CA GLU A 509 4.92 23.59 -4.81
C GLU A 509 5.58 23.28 -6.18
N TYR A 510 4.77 23.18 -7.25
CA TYR A 510 5.28 23.03 -8.61
C TYR A 510 6.23 24.17 -9.01
N GLU A 511 5.86 25.42 -8.71
CA GLU A 511 6.65 26.60 -9.05
C GLU A 511 7.88 26.78 -8.16
N ALA A 512 7.82 26.37 -6.90
CA ALA A 512 8.97 26.35 -5.98
C ALA A 512 10.08 25.43 -6.50
N GLY A 513 9.74 24.40 -7.28
CA GLY A 513 10.68 23.55 -8.01
C GLY A 513 11.36 24.19 -9.23
N GLY A 514 11.18 25.52 -9.45
CA GLY A 514 11.79 26.27 -10.55
C GLY A 514 11.06 26.15 -11.89
N LEU A 515 9.91 25.49 -11.93
CA LEU A 515 9.09 25.30 -13.13
C LEU A 515 8.08 26.46 -13.24
N LYS A 516 7.76 26.91 -14.45
CA LYS A 516 6.90 28.08 -14.67
C LYS A 516 5.85 27.82 -15.74
N GLY A 517 4.72 28.53 -15.62
CA GLY A 517 3.66 28.60 -16.61
C GLY A 517 2.59 27.52 -16.52
N ILE A 518 1.38 27.87 -17.01
CA ILE A 518 0.18 27.04 -16.94
C ILE A 518 0.33 25.72 -17.71
N ALA A 519 0.87 25.76 -18.93
CA ALA A 519 1.08 24.57 -19.75
C ALA A 519 2.03 23.56 -19.09
N GLY A 520 3.05 24.05 -18.39
CA GLY A 520 3.96 23.22 -17.59
C GLY A 520 3.26 22.58 -16.40
N PHE A 521 2.46 23.35 -15.68
CA PHE A 521 1.67 22.87 -14.55
C PHE A 521 0.65 21.80 -14.99
N LEU A 522 -0.08 22.03 -16.08
CA LEU A 522 -1.04 21.06 -16.61
C LEU A 522 -0.34 19.74 -17.00
N ARG A 523 0.82 19.80 -17.66
CA ARG A 523 1.60 18.59 -17.97
C ARG A 523 2.13 17.89 -16.71
N PHE A 524 2.42 18.62 -15.65
CA PHE A 524 2.79 18.05 -14.36
C PHE A 524 1.60 17.31 -13.74
N VAL A 525 0.42 17.94 -13.70
CA VAL A 525 -0.83 17.30 -13.20
C VAL A 525 -1.17 16.05 -14.02
N ASP A 526 -1.09 16.11 -15.35
CA ASP A 526 -1.37 14.97 -16.22
C ASP A 526 -0.39 13.80 -15.96
N ARG A 527 0.89 14.09 -15.71
CA ARG A 527 1.88 13.07 -15.33
C ARG A 527 1.57 12.43 -13.97
N GLU A 528 1.17 13.23 -13.00
CA GLU A 528 0.79 12.70 -11.68
C GLU A 528 -0.48 11.84 -11.77
N ALA A 529 -1.48 12.26 -12.53
CA ALA A 529 -2.67 11.47 -12.83
C ALA A 529 -2.32 10.14 -13.54
N GLN A 530 -1.41 10.19 -14.53
CA GLN A 530 -0.94 8.99 -15.24
C GLN A 530 -0.11 8.06 -14.36
N LYS A 531 0.71 8.57 -13.44
CA LYS A 531 1.42 7.75 -12.46
C LYS A 531 0.44 7.02 -11.55
N GLN A 532 -0.59 7.73 -11.08
CA GLN A 532 -1.66 7.11 -10.28
C GLN A 532 -2.40 6.04 -11.09
N ALA A 533 -2.75 6.31 -12.34
CA ALA A 533 -3.37 5.36 -13.27
C ALA A 533 -2.43 4.22 -13.71
N GLY A 534 -1.15 4.49 -13.93
CA GLY A 534 -0.13 3.50 -14.30
C GLY A 534 0.22 2.53 -13.17
N ILE A 535 0.17 2.98 -11.92
CA ILE A 535 0.22 2.11 -10.74
C ILE A 535 -1.01 1.19 -10.72
N ILE A 536 -2.17 1.70 -11.15
CA ILE A 536 -3.41 0.92 -11.29
C ILE A 536 -3.26 -0.18 -12.36
N LYS A 537 -2.72 0.14 -13.54
CA LYS A 537 -2.52 -0.85 -14.61
C LYS A 537 -1.54 -1.95 -14.22
N LYS A 538 -0.38 -1.61 -13.65
CA LYS A 538 0.60 -2.61 -13.19
C LYS A 538 0.08 -3.53 -12.08
N GLN A 539 -0.84 -3.07 -11.24
CA GLN A 539 -1.45 -3.92 -10.21
C GLN A 539 -2.57 -4.82 -10.74
N ASN A 540 -3.25 -4.40 -11.82
CA ASN A 540 -4.29 -5.21 -12.47
C ASN A 540 -3.71 -6.21 -13.49
N GLU A 541 -2.48 -6.03 -13.95
CA GLU A 541 -1.77 -6.94 -14.85
C GLU A 541 -0.92 -7.99 -14.12
N THR A 542 -0.84 -7.94 -12.80
CA THR A 542 -0.24 -9.04 -12.03
C THR A 542 -1.23 -10.21 -12.04
N PRO A 543 -0.89 -11.36 -12.64
CA PRO A 543 -1.80 -12.51 -12.65
C PRO A 543 -2.13 -12.86 -11.20
N GLU A 544 -3.41 -13.08 -10.95
CA GLU A 544 -3.87 -13.67 -9.69
C GLU A 544 -3.06 -14.94 -9.41
N ARG A 545 -2.05 -14.83 -8.59
CA ARG A 545 -1.48 -16.01 -7.94
C ARG A 545 -2.46 -16.37 -6.84
N ARG A 546 -3.40 -17.23 -7.19
CA ARG A 546 -4.19 -17.97 -6.22
C ARG A 546 -3.21 -18.75 -5.35
N PHE A 547 -3.12 -18.35 -4.12
CA PHE A 547 -2.53 -19.17 -3.05
C PHE A 547 -3.59 -20.07 -2.45
#